data_c57c11f2b75b470603c720fc32b557b7
#
_entry.id   c57c11f2b75b470603c720fc32b557b7
#
_cell.length_a   1.000
_cell.length_b   1.000
_cell.length_c   1.000
_cell.angle_alpha   90.00
_cell.angle_beta   90.00
_cell.angle_gamma   90.00
#
_symmetry.space_group_name_H-M   'P 1'
#
loop_
_entity.id
_entity.type
_entity.pdbx_description
1 polymer ?
#
loop_
_entity_poly.entity_id
_entity_poly.type
_entity_poly.pdbx_seq_one_letter_code
_entity_poly.pdbx_strand_id
1 'polypeptide(L)'
;THYGRVCPIETPEGPNIGLIASLTTYARVNEFGFIETPYREVENGRVTDRIRYLSALEEEDHVIAQANAPIDGRGVFTADLVSSRKGGEFVMARPEEVNFMDVSPNQLVSVAASLIPFLENDDANRALMGSNMQRQAVPLLRTEAPFVGTGMEKTVARDSGVTIVARRDGVVENVDSTRIVVKADKPSGARDTGVDIYNLVKYQRSNQNTCVNQRPIIVVGDQVKAGDVIADGPSTEMGELALGRNVVVALMPWGGYNFEDSILISERVVKEDIYTSIHIEEFECVSRDTK
;
A
#
# COMPACT_ATOMS: atom_id res chain seq x y z
N THR A 1 5.05 -16.35 17.04
CA THR A 1 6.23 -15.87 16.27
C THR A 1 5.85 -15.10 15.00
N HIS A 2 4.74 -15.45 14.34
CA HIS A 2 4.29 -14.81 13.09
C HIS A 2 3.48 -13.54 13.28
N TYR A 3 2.87 -13.35 14.44
CA TYR A 3 2.00 -12.20 14.72
C TYR A 3 2.74 -10.87 14.49
N GLY A 4 2.18 -10.03 13.63
CA GLY A 4 2.78 -8.74 13.26
C GLY A 4 4.09 -8.80 12.47
N ARG A 5 4.53 -10.01 12.04
CA ARG A 5 5.79 -10.22 11.31
C ARG A 5 5.57 -10.84 9.94
N VAL A 6 4.81 -11.91 9.87
CA VAL A 6 4.49 -12.63 8.64
C VAL A 6 2.99 -12.62 8.43
N CYS A 7 2.55 -12.23 7.24
CA CYS A 7 1.13 -12.17 6.91
C CYS A 7 0.52 -13.59 6.89
N PRO A 8 -0.60 -13.80 7.59
CA PRO A 8 -1.26 -15.11 7.61
C PRO A 8 -2.09 -15.40 6.34
N ILE A 9 -2.30 -14.41 5.48
CA ILE A 9 -3.19 -14.49 4.32
C ILE A 9 -2.38 -14.53 3.02
N GLU A 10 -1.41 -13.65 2.84
CA GLU A 10 -0.68 -13.51 1.58
C GLU A 10 0.37 -14.62 1.41
N THR A 11 0.07 -15.60 0.58
CA THR A 11 0.97 -16.68 0.14
C THR A 11 0.57 -17.11 -1.27
N PRO A 12 1.49 -17.65 -2.09
CA PRO A 12 1.11 -18.19 -3.39
C PRO A 12 0.07 -19.31 -3.29
N GLU A 13 -0.73 -19.44 -4.33
CA GLU A 13 -1.58 -20.62 -4.55
C GLU A 13 -0.77 -21.71 -5.27
N GLY A 14 -0.97 -22.99 -4.91
CA GLY A 14 -0.32 -24.11 -5.56
C GLY A 14 0.86 -24.69 -4.78
N PRO A 15 1.89 -25.26 -5.45
CA PRO A 15 2.96 -26.03 -4.79
C PRO A 15 3.77 -25.26 -3.76
N ASN A 16 3.88 -23.95 -3.91
CA ASN A 16 4.64 -23.07 -3.03
C ASN A 16 3.82 -22.45 -1.89
N ILE A 17 2.60 -22.93 -1.67
CA ILE A 17 1.75 -22.44 -0.59
C ILE A 17 2.44 -22.60 0.78
N GLY A 18 2.49 -21.51 1.55
CA GLY A 18 3.12 -21.47 2.87
C GLY A 18 4.65 -21.48 2.86
N LEU A 19 5.31 -21.79 1.73
CA LEU A 19 6.78 -21.74 1.59
C LEU A 19 7.30 -20.34 1.25
N ILE A 20 6.49 -19.56 0.52
CA ILE A 20 6.77 -18.17 0.21
C ILE A 20 5.77 -17.33 1.03
N ALA A 21 6.29 -16.46 1.87
CA ALA A 21 5.50 -15.61 2.76
C ALA A 21 5.88 -14.15 2.56
N SER A 22 4.96 -13.25 2.93
CA SER A 22 5.17 -11.81 2.88
C SER A 22 5.27 -11.23 4.28
N LEU A 23 6.14 -10.24 4.46
CA LEU A 23 6.20 -9.46 5.70
C LEU A 23 4.89 -8.67 5.90
N THR A 24 4.54 -8.45 7.16
CA THR A 24 3.44 -7.54 7.50
C THR A 24 3.82 -6.08 7.25
N THR A 25 2.83 -5.20 7.25
CA THR A 25 2.96 -3.80 6.84
C THR A 25 4.05 -3.03 7.59
N TYR A 26 4.20 -3.28 8.90
CA TYR A 26 5.17 -2.55 9.75
C TYR A 26 6.35 -3.40 10.20
N ALA A 27 6.45 -4.64 9.77
CA ALA A 27 7.57 -5.50 10.12
C ALA A 27 8.88 -5.02 9.48
N ARG A 28 9.96 -5.16 10.21
CA ARG A 28 11.31 -4.89 9.71
C ARG A 28 12.26 -6.00 10.14
N VAL A 29 13.39 -6.11 9.44
CA VAL A 29 14.48 -7.04 9.80
C VAL A 29 15.55 -6.26 10.53
N ASN A 30 15.99 -6.75 11.69
CA ASN A 30 17.05 -6.14 12.47
C ASN A 30 18.46 -6.52 11.96
N GLU A 31 19.50 -5.97 12.59
CA GLU A 31 20.90 -6.21 12.22
C GLU A 31 21.31 -7.69 12.28
N PHE A 32 20.63 -8.48 13.12
CA PHE A 32 20.89 -9.91 13.30
C PHE A 32 20.07 -10.81 12.38
N GLY A 33 19.18 -10.25 11.54
CA GLY A 33 18.32 -10.98 10.65
C GLY A 33 16.99 -11.46 11.26
N PHE A 34 16.63 -11.01 12.48
CA PHE A 34 15.33 -11.31 13.09
C PHE A 34 14.28 -10.30 12.64
N ILE A 35 13.04 -10.78 12.48
CA ILE A 35 11.90 -9.93 12.16
C ILE A 35 11.36 -9.31 13.44
N GLU A 36 11.24 -7.99 13.46
CA GLU A 36 10.69 -7.21 14.54
C GLU A 36 9.38 -6.55 14.12
N THR A 37 8.49 -6.32 15.07
CA THR A 37 7.24 -5.61 14.89
C THR A 37 7.10 -4.47 15.89
N PRO A 38 6.48 -3.33 15.53
CA PRO A 38 6.36 -2.19 16.42
C PRO A 38 5.20 -2.35 17.41
N TYR A 39 5.41 -1.85 18.62
CA TYR A 39 4.41 -1.73 19.65
C TYR A 39 4.49 -0.36 20.33
N ARG A 40 3.34 0.15 20.79
CA ARG A 40 3.28 1.35 21.62
C ARG A 40 3.52 0.96 23.08
N GLU A 41 4.39 1.67 23.77
CA GLU A 41 4.63 1.44 25.19
C GLU A 41 3.44 1.91 26.03
N VAL A 42 3.10 1.12 27.05
CA VAL A 42 2.05 1.42 28.04
C VAL A 42 2.67 1.62 29.39
N GLU A 43 2.39 2.74 30.05
CA GLU A 43 2.84 3.06 31.40
C GLU A 43 1.64 3.29 32.31
N ASN A 44 1.49 2.46 33.34
CA ASN A 44 0.41 2.57 34.34
C ASN A 44 -1.00 2.71 33.71
N GLY A 45 -1.30 1.85 32.72
CA GLY A 45 -2.59 1.86 32.04
C GLY A 45 -2.79 3.00 31.03
N ARG A 46 -1.73 3.74 30.71
CA ARG A 46 -1.74 4.81 29.72
C ARG A 46 -0.83 4.46 28.53
N VAL A 47 -1.39 4.49 27.34
CA VAL A 47 -0.67 4.31 26.07
C VAL A 47 0.13 5.56 25.77
N THR A 48 1.42 5.40 25.48
CA THR A 48 2.32 6.49 25.11
C THR A 48 2.52 6.55 23.60
N ASP A 49 3.12 7.63 23.10
CA ASP A 49 3.49 7.76 21.67
C ASP A 49 4.87 7.12 21.36
N ARG A 50 5.52 6.54 22.37
CA ARG A 50 6.78 5.84 22.16
C ARG A 50 6.54 4.49 21.51
N ILE A 51 7.26 4.26 20.40
CA ILE A 51 7.20 3.02 19.65
C ILE A 51 8.48 2.23 19.89
N ARG A 52 8.33 0.98 20.29
CA ARG A 52 9.42 0.03 20.44
C ARG A 52 9.22 -1.15 19.51
N TYR A 53 10.28 -1.52 18.81
CA TYR A 53 10.29 -2.72 17.99
C TYR A 53 10.76 -3.89 18.82
N LEU A 54 10.00 -4.99 18.82
CA LEU A 54 10.29 -6.20 19.57
C LEU A 54 10.42 -7.39 18.63
N SER A 55 11.43 -8.22 18.88
CA SER A 55 11.53 -9.56 18.32
C SER A 55 10.54 -10.52 19.00
N ALA A 56 10.35 -11.71 18.42
CA ALA A 56 9.44 -12.70 18.99
C ALA A 56 9.86 -13.18 20.40
N LEU A 57 11.17 -13.25 20.67
CA LEU A 57 11.71 -13.64 21.97
C LEU A 57 11.44 -12.58 23.04
N GLU A 58 11.68 -11.31 22.71
CA GLU A 58 11.44 -10.20 23.64
C GLU A 58 9.94 -10.02 23.95
N GLU A 59 9.09 -10.34 22.99
CA GLU A 59 7.63 -10.21 23.13
C GLU A 59 7.02 -11.22 24.12
N GLU A 60 7.63 -12.40 24.27
CA GLU A 60 7.04 -13.53 25.01
C GLU A 60 6.72 -13.20 26.47
N ASP A 61 7.55 -12.38 27.11
CA ASP A 61 7.41 -12.01 28.52
C ASP A 61 6.40 -10.87 28.75
N HIS A 62 5.91 -10.22 27.70
CA HIS A 62 5.09 -9.03 27.81
C HIS A 62 3.59 -9.28 27.56
N VAL A 63 2.76 -8.48 28.25
CA VAL A 63 1.32 -8.42 28.02
C VAL A 63 1.05 -7.29 27.00
N ILE A 64 0.47 -7.64 25.86
CA ILE A 64 0.27 -6.74 24.74
C ILE A 64 -1.21 -6.60 24.44
N ALA A 65 -1.75 -5.38 24.58
CA ALA A 65 -3.14 -5.07 24.24
C ALA A 65 -3.37 -5.01 22.73
N GLN A 66 -4.57 -5.37 22.29
CA GLN A 66 -4.96 -5.26 20.90
C GLN A 66 -5.16 -3.78 20.49
N ALA A 67 -4.96 -3.48 19.20
CA ALA A 67 -5.09 -2.12 18.67
C ALA A 67 -6.49 -1.51 18.81
N ASN A 68 -7.54 -2.33 18.92
CA ASN A 68 -8.93 -1.92 19.08
C ASN A 68 -9.36 -1.73 20.55
N ALA A 69 -8.44 -1.88 21.50
CA ALA A 69 -8.76 -1.66 22.91
C ALA A 69 -9.26 -0.23 23.15
N PRO A 70 -10.36 -0.03 23.90
CA PRO A 70 -10.95 1.29 24.10
C PRO A 70 -10.04 2.17 24.97
N ILE A 71 -9.61 3.30 24.42
CA ILE A 71 -8.80 4.32 25.08
C ILE A 71 -9.52 5.67 25.07
N ASP A 72 -9.29 6.48 26.06
CA ASP A 72 -9.79 7.87 26.09
C ASP A 72 -8.88 8.82 25.27
N GLY A 73 -9.28 10.10 25.15
CA GLY A 73 -8.49 11.12 24.45
C GLY A 73 -7.13 11.44 25.09
N ARG A 74 -6.83 10.89 26.27
CA ARG A 74 -5.55 11.01 26.97
C ARG A 74 -4.70 9.75 26.85
N GLY A 75 -5.20 8.72 26.13
CA GLY A 75 -4.54 7.44 25.96
C GLY A 75 -4.71 6.45 27.12
N VAL A 76 -5.64 6.68 28.06
CA VAL A 76 -5.91 5.78 29.18
C VAL A 76 -6.96 4.75 28.77
N PHE A 77 -6.75 3.47 29.14
CA PHE A 77 -7.76 2.44 28.90
C PHE A 77 -9.01 2.73 29.72
N THR A 78 -10.18 2.63 29.07
CA THR A 78 -11.47 2.91 29.67
C THR A 78 -12.20 1.68 30.22
N ALA A 79 -11.74 0.49 29.83
CA ALA A 79 -12.28 -0.79 30.26
C ALA A 79 -11.54 -1.34 31.49
N ASP A 80 -12.24 -1.99 32.40
CA ASP A 80 -11.65 -2.66 33.57
C ASP A 80 -10.78 -3.85 33.19
N LEU A 81 -11.11 -4.51 32.07
CA LEU A 81 -10.35 -5.61 31.50
C LEU A 81 -10.12 -5.35 30.01
N VAL A 82 -8.87 -5.48 29.58
CA VAL A 82 -8.43 -5.24 28.21
C VAL A 82 -8.08 -6.57 27.54
N SER A 83 -8.62 -6.79 26.34
CA SER A 83 -8.23 -7.94 25.52
C SER A 83 -6.76 -7.81 25.15
N SER A 84 -5.96 -8.75 25.59
CA SER A 84 -4.50 -8.73 25.47
C SER A 84 -3.98 -10.10 25.06
N ARG A 85 -2.71 -10.15 24.73
CA ARG A 85 -1.99 -11.36 24.34
C ARG A 85 -0.75 -11.49 25.22
N LYS A 86 -0.47 -12.70 25.71
CA LYS A 86 0.74 -13.03 26.46
C LYS A 86 1.23 -14.42 26.05
N GLY A 87 2.50 -14.54 25.68
CA GLY A 87 3.09 -15.83 25.31
C GLY A 87 2.34 -16.58 24.19
N GLY A 88 1.66 -15.86 23.29
CA GLY A 88 0.86 -16.44 22.20
C GLY A 88 -0.59 -16.80 22.56
N GLU A 89 -1.02 -16.63 23.81
CA GLU A 89 -2.39 -16.86 24.26
C GLU A 89 -3.15 -15.55 24.45
N PHE A 90 -4.45 -15.57 24.16
CA PHE A 90 -5.33 -14.43 24.41
C PHE A 90 -5.78 -14.44 25.88
N VAL A 91 -5.57 -13.33 26.55
CA VAL A 91 -5.90 -13.14 27.96
C VAL A 91 -6.66 -11.83 28.17
N MET A 92 -7.48 -11.79 29.21
CA MET A 92 -8.07 -10.54 29.69
C MET A 92 -7.19 -10.00 30.80
N ALA A 93 -6.50 -8.89 30.55
CA ALA A 93 -5.58 -8.27 31.50
C ALA A 93 -6.14 -6.97 32.07
N ARG A 94 -5.74 -6.60 33.28
CA ARG A 94 -6.02 -5.27 33.82
C ARG A 94 -5.16 -4.22 33.12
N PRO A 95 -5.62 -2.98 32.96
CA PRO A 95 -4.85 -1.89 32.35
C PRO A 95 -3.43 -1.73 32.90
N GLU A 96 -3.27 -1.98 34.19
CA GLU A 96 -1.99 -1.86 34.95
C GLU A 96 -0.98 -2.96 34.57
N GLU A 97 -1.46 -4.12 34.13
CA GLU A 97 -0.65 -5.28 33.74
C GLU A 97 -0.18 -5.22 32.30
N VAL A 98 -0.77 -4.33 31.48
CA VAL A 98 -0.46 -4.17 30.07
C VAL A 98 0.86 -3.42 29.89
N ASN A 99 1.82 -4.01 29.19
CA ASN A 99 3.13 -3.41 28.92
C ASN A 99 3.18 -2.69 27.58
N PHE A 100 2.51 -3.23 26.56
CA PHE A 100 2.49 -2.73 25.19
C PHE A 100 1.09 -2.79 24.60
N MET A 101 0.91 -2.04 23.50
CA MET A 101 -0.30 -2.07 22.69
C MET A 101 0.08 -2.15 21.22
N ASP A 102 -0.68 -2.89 20.43
CA ASP A 102 -0.54 -2.92 18.96
C ASP A 102 -0.70 -1.51 18.38
N VAL A 103 0.09 -1.18 17.36
CA VAL A 103 0.08 0.16 16.73
C VAL A 103 -1.18 0.35 15.89
N SER A 104 -1.57 -0.65 15.11
CA SER A 104 -2.71 -0.61 14.18
C SER A 104 -3.18 -2.03 13.87
N PRO A 105 -4.46 -2.23 13.52
CA PRO A 105 -4.95 -3.51 13.00
C PRO A 105 -4.23 -3.95 11.70
N ASN A 106 -3.77 -3.01 10.88
CA ASN A 106 -3.01 -3.30 9.65
C ASN A 106 -1.65 -3.94 9.93
N GLN A 107 -1.18 -3.89 11.15
CA GLN A 107 0.05 -4.54 11.60
C GLN A 107 0.05 -6.06 11.41
N LEU A 108 -1.13 -6.69 11.35
CA LEU A 108 -1.28 -8.14 11.27
C LEU A 108 -1.14 -8.70 9.87
N VAL A 109 -1.33 -7.87 8.85
CA VAL A 109 -1.45 -8.28 7.46
C VAL A 109 -0.40 -7.58 6.59
N SER A 110 -0.12 -8.16 5.41
CA SER A 110 0.76 -7.55 4.41
C SER A 110 0.12 -6.32 3.78
N VAL A 111 0.92 -5.57 3.02
CA VAL A 111 0.44 -4.40 2.28
C VAL A 111 -0.70 -4.75 1.34
N ALA A 112 -0.59 -5.84 0.57
CA ALA A 112 -1.64 -6.26 -0.36
C ALA A 112 -2.94 -6.61 0.38
N ALA A 113 -2.87 -7.37 1.47
CA ALA A 113 -4.04 -7.70 2.28
C ALA A 113 -4.64 -6.48 2.98
N SER A 114 -3.81 -5.50 3.39
CA SER A 114 -4.28 -4.26 4.03
C SER A 114 -5.07 -3.33 3.10
N LEU A 115 -5.00 -3.56 1.79
CA LEU A 115 -5.76 -2.82 0.78
C LEU A 115 -7.16 -3.41 0.53
N ILE A 116 -7.50 -4.55 1.11
CA ILE A 116 -8.81 -5.20 0.96
C ILE A 116 -9.80 -4.56 1.93
N PRO A 117 -10.82 -3.83 1.45
CA PRO A 117 -11.84 -3.28 2.33
C PRO A 117 -12.68 -4.39 2.93
N PHE A 118 -13.10 -4.24 4.19
CA PHE A 118 -13.88 -5.22 4.96
C PHE A 118 -13.23 -6.60 5.07
N LEU A 119 -11.90 -6.65 5.12
CA LEU A 119 -11.14 -7.90 5.21
C LEU A 119 -11.59 -8.80 6.38
N GLU A 120 -11.96 -8.20 7.50
CA GLU A 120 -12.44 -8.91 8.69
C GLU A 120 -13.72 -9.71 8.46
N ASN A 121 -14.47 -9.42 7.42
CA ASN A 121 -15.71 -10.11 7.04
C ASN A 121 -15.50 -11.14 5.92
N ASP A 122 -14.27 -11.26 5.38
CA ASP A 122 -13.95 -12.20 4.31
C ASP A 122 -13.38 -13.51 4.83
N ASP A 123 -13.67 -14.59 4.11
CA ASP A 123 -12.99 -15.87 4.31
C ASP A 123 -11.51 -15.77 3.93
N ALA A 124 -10.64 -16.39 4.74
CA ALA A 124 -9.19 -16.34 4.54
C ALA A 124 -8.76 -16.86 3.15
N ASN A 125 -9.41 -17.91 2.63
CA ASN A 125 -9.10 -18.44 1.30
C ASN A 125 -9.42 -17.42 0.19
N ARG A 126 -10.54 -16.71 0.31
CA ARG A 126 -10.92 -15.69 -0.67
C ARG A 126 -10.07 -14.43 -0.56
N ALA A 127 -9.68 -14.04 0.65
CA ALA A 127 -8.73 -12.95 0.88
C ALA A 127 -7.35 -13.27 0.30
N LEU A 128 -6.87 -14.51 0.41
CA LEU A 128 -5.64 -14.98 -0.23
C LEU A 128 -5.71 -14.83 -1.76
N MET A 129 -6.78 -15.31 -2.37
CA MET A 129 -7.01 -15.18 -3.82
C MET A 129 -7.04 -13.69 -4.24
N GLY A 130 -7.80 -12.87 -3.52
CA GLY A 130 -7.92 -11.43 -3.78
C GLY A 130 -6.60 -10.69 -3.67
N SER A 131 -5.81 -10.93 -2.63
CA SER A 131 -4.49 -10.31 -2.45
C SER A 131 -3.50 -10.70 -3.56
N ASN A 132 -3.54 -11.95 -4.02
CA ASN A 132 -2.74 -12.40 -5.15
C ASN A 132 -3.17 -11.75 -6.46
N MET A 133 -4.50 -11.62 -6.71
CA MET A 133 -5.02 -10.98 -7.92
C MET A 133 -4.72 -9.48 -7.99
N GLN A 134 -4.69 -8.76 -6.87
CA GLN A 134 -4.28 -7.34 -6.85
C GLN A 134 -2.88 -7.14 -7.44
N ARG A 135 -1.95 -8.06 -7.20
CA ARG A 135 -0.58 -8.00 -7.72
C ARG A 135 -0.47 -8.29 -9.22
N GLN A 136 -1.52 -8.82 -9.83
CA GLN A 136 -1.60 -9.13 -11.27
C GLN A 136 -2.35 -8.05 -12.06
N ALA A 137 -2.75 -6.96 -11.41
CA ALA A 137 -3.48 -5.88 -12.06
C ALA A 137 -2.64 -5.22 -13.16
N VAL A 138 -3.20 -5.15 -14.37
CA VAL A 138 -2.56 -4.49 -15.51
C VAL A 138 -2.84 -2.99 -15.43
N PRO A 139 -1.84 -2.11 -15.60
CA PRO A 139 -2.05 -0.66 -15.69
C PRO A 139 -2.96 -0.32 -16.86
N LEU A 140 -4.09 0.33 -16.58
CA LEU A 140 -5.04 0.74 -17.59
C LEU A 140 -4.69 2.12 -18.16
N LEU A 141 -5.24 2.42 -19.33
CA LEU A 141 -5.11 3.74 -19.98
C LEU A 141 -5.67 4.86 -19.08
N ARG A 142 -6.81 4.60 -18.46
CA ARG A 142 -7.43 5.47 -17.45
C ARG A 142 -7.82 4.63 -16.25
N THR A 143 -7.28 4.96 -15.11
CA THR A 143 -7.58 4.32 -13.84
C THR A 143 -8.46 5.22 -12.98
N GLU A 144 -9.18 4.65 -12.05
CA GLU A 144 -10.00 5.37 -11.07
C GLU A 144 -9.68 4.88 -9.66
N ALA A 145 -9.56 5.81 -8.73
CA ALA A 145 -9.44 5.46 -7.31
C ALA A 145 -10.71 4.73 -6.83
N PRO A 146 -10.60 3.72 -5.97
CA PRO A 146 -11.74 2.99 -5.47
C PRO A 146 -12.63 3.92 -4.62
N PHE A 147 -13.96 3.79 -4.75
CA PHE A 147 -14.90 4.54 -3.91
C PHE A 147 -14.84 4.13 -2.44
N VAL A 148 -14.50 2.87 -2.19
CA VAL A 148 -14.33 2.32 -0.85
C VAL A 148 -12.90 1.82 -0.73
N GLY A 149 -12.15 2.39 0.20
CA GLY A 149 -10.76 2.05 0.45
C GLY A 149 -10.49 1.86 1.95
N THR A 150 -9.26 1.48 2.26
CA THR A 150 -8.80 1.24 3.64
C THR A 150 -7.99 2.40 4.21
N GLY A 151 -7.68 3.41 3.40
CA GLY A 151 -6.79 4.52 3.76
C GLY A 151 -5.31 4.24 3.50
N MET A 152 -4.95 3.02 3.12
CA MET A 152 -3.57 2.64 2.77
C MET A 152 -3.18 3.07 1.35
N GLU A 153 -4.15 3.35 0.49
CA GLU A 153 -3.96 3.62 -0.93
C GLU A 153 -3.01 4.80 -1.18
N LYS A 154 -3.15 5.89 -0.43
CA LYS A 154 -2.26 7.07 -0.53
C LYS A 154 -0.84 6.75 -0.12
N THR A 155 -0.68 6.05 0.99
CA THR A 155 0.64 5.67 1.52
C THR A 155 1.35 4.72 0.56
N VAL A 156 0.63 3.72 0.05
CA VAL A 156 1.18 2.74 -0.90
C VAL A 156 1.58 3.41 -2.21
N ALA A 157 0.74 4.28 -2.77
CA ALA A 157 1.05 5.01 -4.01
C ALA A 157 2.30 5.89 -3.85
N ARG A 158 2.40 6.63 -2.75
CA ARG A 158 3.55 7.50 -2.46
C ARG A 158 4.83 6.70 -2.26
N ASP A 159 4.79 5.65 -1.44
CA ASP A 159 5.97 4.92 -1.02
C ASP A 159 6.43 3.88 -2.06
N SER A 160 5.58 3.54 -3.04
CA SER A 160 5.93 2.64 -4.16
C SER A 160 6.98 3.21 -5.12
N GLY A 161 7.15 4.53 -5.14
CA GLY A 161 8.07 5.21 -6.05
C GLY A 161 7.57 5.34 -7.50
N VAL A 162 6.34 4.92 -7.82
CA VAL A 162 5.73 5.13 -9.17
C VAL A 162 5.22 6.55 -9.35
N THR A 163 4.88 7.23 -8.27
CA THR A 163 4.51 8.65 -8.24
C THR A 163 5.73 9.53 -7.99
N ILE A 164 5.67 10.77 -8.44
CA ILE A 164 6.70 11.76 -8.11
C ILE A 164 6.25 12.58 -6.91
N VAL A 165 7.14 12.67 -5.93
CA VAL A 165 6.91 13.33 -4.65
C VAL A 165 7.80 14.57 -4.54
N ALA A 166 7.25 15.67 -4.04
CA ALA A 166 8.00 16.90 -3.79
C ALA A 166 9.08 16.67 -2.72
N ARG A 167 10.31 17.07 -3.01
CA ARG A 167 11.45 16.94 -2.08
C ARG A 167 11.44 17.99 -1.00
N ARG A 168 10.94 19.18 -1.32
CA ARG A 168 10.94 20.38 -0.47
C ARG A 168 9.65 21.16 -0.64
N ASP A 169 9.39 22.02 0.34
CA ASP A 169 8.31 23.01 0.25
C ASP A 169 8.66 24.05 -0.83
N GLY A 170 7.66 24.45 -1.60
CA GLY A 170 7.86 25.44 -2.64
C GLY A 170 6.62 25.76 -3.45
N VAL A 171 6.81 26.57 -4.47
CA VAL A 171 5.78 26.99 -5.41
C VAL A 171 6.10 26.45 -6.81
N VAL A 172 5.08 25.95 -7.49
CA VAL A 172 5.20 25.42 -8.85
C VAL A 172 5.33 26.58 -9.84
N GLU A 173 6.49 26.68 -10.52
CA GLU A 173 6.74 27.73 -11.52
C GLU A 173 6.39 27.32 -12.92
N ASN A 174 6.62 26.05 -13.28
CA ASN A 174 6.31 25.56 -14.64
C ASN A 174 5.92 24.09 -14.59
N VAL A 175 4.94 23.74 -15.42
CA VAL A 175 4.45 22.36 -15.60
C VAL A 175 4.31 22.11 -17.08
N ASP A 176 4.98 21.09 -17.59
CA ASP A 176 4.73 20.55 -18.92
C ASP A 176 4.58 19.01 -18.86
N SER A 177 4.32 18.38 -19.99
CA SER A 177 4.09 16.93 -20.04
C SER A 177 5.32 16.10 -19.67
N THR A 178 6.51 16.69 -19.68
CA THR A 178 7.80 16.00 -19.50
C THR A 178 8.52 16.40 -18.23
N ARG A 179 8.17 17.52 -17.62
CA ARG A 179 8.84 18.04 -16.43
C ARG A 179 7.95 18.96 -15.59
N ILE A 180 8.30 19.04 -14.32
CA ILE A 180 7.73 19.98 -13.35
C ILE A 180 8.90 20.77 -12.73
N VAL A 181 8.75 22.08 -12.64
CA VAL A 181 9.73 22.98 -12.05
C VAL A 181 9.12 23.61 -10.80
N VAL A 182 9.74 23.36 -9.65
CA VAL A 182 9.32 23.89 -8.35
C VAL A 182 10.41 24.80 -7.80
N LYS A 183 10.04 26.02 -7.44
CA LYS A 183 10.89 26.94 -6.73
C LYS A 183 10.76 26.69 -5.24
N ALA A 184 11.85 26.26 -4.60
CA ALA A 184 11.87 25.98 -3.18
C ALA A 184 11.78 27.28 -2.35
N ASP A 185 11.02 27.22 -1.25
CA ASP A 185 10.89 28.37 -0.33
C ASP A 185 12.20 28.67 0.39
N LYS A 186 12.99 27.62 0.66
CA LYS A 186 14.29 27.76 1.34
C LYS A 186 15.36 26.98 0.60
N PRO A 187 16.48 27.62 0.20
CA PRO A 187 17.63 26.91 -0.33
C PRO A 187 18.29 26.05 0.75
N SER A 188 18.74 24.86 0.40
CA SER A 188 19.40 23.91 1.33
C SER A 188 20.86 24.26 1.64
N GLY A 189 21.43 25.27 1.00
CA GLY A 189 22.82 25.70 1.22
C GLY A 189 23.30 26.72 0.21
N ALA A 190 24.55 27.24 0.39
CA ALA A 190 25.12 28.32 -0.41
C ALA A 190 25.32 28.00 -1.91
N ARG A 191 25.26 26.74 -2.32
CA ARG A 191 25.35 26.28 -3.72
C ARG A 191 24.04 25.79 -4.31
N ASP A 192 22.93 25.86 -3.55
CA ASP A 192 21.63 25.44 -3.99
C ASP A 192 21.00 26.54 -4.87
N THR A 193 20.58 26.17 -6.08
CA THR A 193 19.90 27.09 -7.02
C THR A 193 18.49 27.47 -6.53
N GLY A 194 17.95 26.81 -5.52
CA GLY A 194 16.60 27.03 -5.02
C GLY A 194 15.50 26.53 -5.98
N VAL A 195 15.86 25.75 -7.00
CA VAL A 195 14.91 25.19 -7.98
C VAL A 195 15.07 23.70 -8.05
N ASP A 196 13.95 22.98 -7.92
CA ASP A 196 13.87 21.54 -8.12
C ASP A 196 13.21 21.24 -9.47
N ILE A 197 13.87 20.43 -10.28
CA ILE A 197 13.35 19.97 -11.57
C ILE A 197 13.04 18.48 -11.45
N TYR A 198 11.79 18.12 -11.73
CA TYR A 198 11.28 16.74 -11.77
C TYR A 198 11.00 16.35 -13.21
N ASN A 199 11.76 15.40 -13.75
CA ASN A 199 11.54 14.86 -15.07
C ASN A 199 10.54 13.71 -14.99
N LEU A 200 9.53 13.72 -15.85
CA LEU A 200 8.48 12.71 -15.91
C LEU A 200 8.84 11.62 -16.91
N VAL A 201 8.63 10.37 -16.51
CA VAL A 201 8.77 9.21 -17.39
C VAL A 201 7.59 9.16 -18.35
N LYS A 202 7.86 9.08 -19.64
CA LYS A 202 6.83 9.09 -20.69
C LYS A 202 6.89 7.81 -21.51
N TYR A 203 5.80 7.03 -21.52
CA TYR A 203 5.58 5.88 -22.40
C TYR A 203 6.77 4.90 -22.47
N GLN A 204 7.37 4.62 -21.32
CA GLN A 204 8.49 3.67 -21.22
C GLN A 204 7.99 2.25 -21.00
N ARG A 205 8.65 1.28 -21.62
CA ARG A 205 8.37 -0.14 -21.42
C ARG A 205 8.82 -0.59 -20.04
N SER A 206 7.95 -1.28 -19.29
CA SER A 206 8.32 -2.00 -18.07
C SER A 206 8.88 -3.40 -18.42
N ASN A 207 9.43 -4.08 -17.40
CA ASN A 207 9.92 -5.44 -17.57
C ASN A 207 8.82 -6.45 -17.98
N GLN A 208 7.55 -6.15 -17.69
CA GLN A 208 6.39 -6.94 -18.07
C GLN A 208 5.70 -6.42 -19.34
N ASN A 209 6.37 -5.63 -20.15
CA ASN A 209 5.85 -5.00 -21.37
C ASN A 209 4.68 -4.03 -21.17
N THR A 210 4.41 -3.63 -19.94
CA THR A 210 3.39 -2.63 -19.64
C THR A 210 3.93 -1.22 -19.84
N CYS A 211 3.04 -0.25 -20.02
CA CYS A 211 3.40 1.14 -20.26
C CYS A 211 3.58 1.89 -18.93
N VAL A 212 4.76 2.45 -18.71
CA VAL A 212 5.03 3.40 -17.63
C VAL A 212 4.90 4.81 -18.17
N ASN A 213 3.92 5.55 -17.69
CA ASN A 213 3.68 6.93 -18.06
C ASN A 213 3.30 7.75 -16.85
N GLN A 214 4.01 8.87 -16.62
CA GLN A 214 3.75 9.78 -15.51
C GLN A 214 3.04 11.04 -16.02
N ARG A 215 2.08 11.51 -15.22
CA ARG A 215 1.26 12.69 -15.52
C ARG A 215 1.28 13.67 -14.37
N PRO A 216 1.52 14.98 -14.59
CA PRO A 216 1.41 15.97 -13.54
C PRO A 216 -0.04 16.08 -13.05
N ILE A 217 -0.22 16.27 -11.74
CA ILE A 217 -1.54 16.47 -11.10
C ILE A 217 -1.69 17.89 -10.55
N ILE A 218 -0.63 18.69 -10.61
CA ILE A 218 -0.55 20.06 -10.11
C ILE A 218 -0.54 21.05 -11.26
N VAL A 219 -0.85 22.30 -10.95
CA VAL A 219 -0.83 23.41 -11.90
C VAL A 219 0.17 24.49 -11.47
N VAL A 220 0.52 25.37 -12.41
CA VAL A 220 1.42 26.50 -12.15
C VAL A 220 0.80 27.41 -11.08
N GLY A 221 1.58 27.76 -10.06
CA GLY A 221 1.16 28.58 -8.94
C GLY A 221 0.73 27.80 -7.69
N ASP A 222 0.60 26.48 -7.77
CA ASP A 222 0.29 25.65 -6.60
C ASP A 222 1.44 25.67 -5.59
N GLN A 223 1.08 25.67 -4.32
CA GLN A 223 2.02 25.46 -3.21
C GLN A 223 2.10 23.97 -2.89
N VAL A 224 3.32 23.43 -2.85
CA VAL A 224 3.59 22.05 -2.53
C VAL A 224 4.44 21.94 -1.28
N LYS A 225 4.20 20.90 -0.49
CA LYS A 225 5.01 20.58 0.71
C LYS A 225 5.88 19.36 0.42
N ALA A 226 6.97 19.26 1.14
CA ALA A 226 7.80 18.05 1.12
C ALA A 226 6.94 16.81 1.46
N GLY A 227 6.96 15.82 0.58
CA GLY A 227 6.14 14.61 0.72
C GLY A 227 4.82 14.61 -0.05
N ASP A 228 4.40 15.74 -0.64
CA ASP A 228 3.21 15.78 -1.49
C ASP A 228 3.47 15.10 -2.84
N VAL A 229 2.48 14.35 -3.33
CA VAL A 229 2.53 13.77 -4.68
C VAL A 229 2.24 14.86 -5.69
N ILE A 230 3.15 15.06 -6.65
CA ILE A 230 3.06 16.09 -7.69
C ILE A 230 2.79 15.52 -9.09
N ALA A 231 3.04 14.24 -9.30
CA ALA A 231 2.71 13.55 -10.54
C ALA A 231 2.28 12.10 -10.26
N ASP A 232 1.22 11.68 -10.93
CA ASP A 232 0.75 10.30 -10.93
C ASP A 232 1.61 9.42 -11.85
N GLY A 233 1.76 8.15 -11.46
CA GLY A 233 2.37 7.10 -12.27
C GLY A 233 1.33 6.11 -12.81
N PRO A 234 1.78 4.94 -13.28
CA PRO A 234 0.87 3.87 -13.68
C PRO A 234 0.03 3.40 -12.47
N SER A 235 -1.23 3.08 -12.73
CA SER A 235 -2.19 2.60 -11.72
C SER A 235 -2.34 3.53 -10.50
N THR A 236 -2.26 4.84 -10.71
CA THR A 236 -2.50 5.85 -9.68
C THR A 236 -3.41 6.95 -10.18
N GLU A 237 -4.21 7.52 -9.30
CA GLU A 237 -5.08 8.66 -9.55
C GLU A 237 -5.02 9.64 -8.37
N MET A 238 -4.68 10.90 -8.63
CA MET A 238 -4.56 11.96 -7.62
C MET A 238 -3.73 11.56 -6.38
N GLY A 239 -2.65 10.82 -6.60
CA GLY A 239 -1.78 10.32 -5.55
C GLY A 239 -2.31 9.12 -4.77
N GLU A 240 -3.42 8.53 -5.19
CA GLU A 240 -3.98 7.30 -4.62
C GLU A 240 -3.75 6.11 -5.55
N LEU A 241 -3.63 4.91 -4.98
CA LEU A 241 -3.54 3.67 -5.74
C LEU A 241 -4.88 3.38 -6.44
N ALA A 242 -4.83 3.22 -7.76
CA ALA A 242 -5.97 2.96 -8.63
C ALA A 242 -5.65 1.78 -9.54
N LEU A 243 -5.93 0.55 -9.10
CA LEU A 243 -5.59 -0.67 -9.82
C LEU A 243 -6.56 -1.00 -10.98
N GLY A 244 -7.67 -0.27 -11.08
CA GLY A 244 -8.70 -0.55 -12.08
C GLY A 244 -9.69 0.60 -12.25
N ARG A 245 -10.97 0.23 -12.48
CA ARG A 245 -12.08 1.14 -12.71
C ARG A 245 -13.26 0.76 -11.83
N ASN A 246 -14.04 1.76 -11.44
CA ASN A 246 -15.32 1.53 -10.75
C ASN A 246 -16.39 1.22 -11.79
N VAL A 247 -16.94 -0.01 -11.77
CA VAL A 247 -17.95 -0.47 -12.72
C VAL A 247 -19.19 -0.96 -12.00
N VAL A 248 -20.34 -0.80 -12.64
CA VAL A 248 -21.60 -1.35 -12.13
C VAL A 248 -21.64 -2.84 -12.40
N VAL A 249 -21.89 -3.63 -11.36
CA VAL A 249 -21.93 -5.10 -11.39
C VAL A 249 -23.35 -5.58 -11.08
N ALA A 250 -23.85 -6.54 -11.86
CA ALA A 250 -25.09 -7.27 -11.55
C ALA A 250 -24.72 -8.69 -11.07
N LEU A 251 -25.14 -9.03 -9.85
CA LEU A 251 -24.94 -10.35 -9.26
C LEU A 251 -26.20 -11.20 -9.54
N MET A 252 -26.24 -11.88 -10.69
CA MET A 252 -27.39 -12.68 -11.12
C MET A 252 -26.97 -13.75 -12.12
N PRO A 253 -27.67 -14.90 -12.20
CA PRO A 253 -27.51 -15.84 -13.32
C PRO A 253 -27.99 -15.20 -14.63
N TRP A 254 -27.24 -15.41 -15.72
CA TRP A 254 -27.61 -14.86 -17.01
C TRP A 254 -27.45 -15.90 -18.13
N GLY A 255 -28.51 -16.67 -18.40
CA GLY A 255 -28.53 -17.63 -19.50
C GLY A 255 -27.46 -18.72 -19.46
N GLY A 256 -26.82 -18.95 -18.32
CA GLY A 256 -25.71 -19.90 -18.15
C GLY A 256 -24.35 -19.37 -18.62
N TYR A 257 -24.28 -18.16 -19.18
CA TYR A 257 -23.01 -17.60 -19.69
C TYR A 257 -22.05 -17.12 -18.59
N ASN A 258 -22.52 -17.01 -17.36
CA ASN A 258 -21.72 -16.72 -16.17
C ASN A 258 -21.61 -17.91 -15.21
N PHE A 259 -21.62 -19.13 -15.75
CA PHE A 259 -21.46 -20.37 -14.98
C PHE A 259 -20.08 -20.45 -14.33
N GLU A 260 -20.04 -20.88 -13.07
CA GLU A 260 -18.82 -20.93 -12.22
C GLU A 260 -18.17 -19.53 -12.10
N ASP A 261 -16.89 -19.40 -12.48
CA ASP A 261 -16.10 -18.17 -12.38
C ASP A 261 -16.18 -17.30 -13.65
N SER A 262 -17.07 -17.62 -14.58
CA SER A 262 -17.24 -16.84 -15.82
C SER A 262 -17.85 -15.48 -15.52
N ILE A 263 -17.33 -14.45 -16.17
CA ILE A 263 -17.82 -13.06 -16.07
C ILE A 263 -18.22 -12.57 -17.45
N LEU A 264 -19.44 -12.04 -17.59
CA LEU A 264 -19.89 -11.34 -18.77
C LEU A 264 -19.58 -9.85 -18.65
N ILE A 265 -19.10 -9.27 -19.71
CA ILE A 265 -18.89 -7.82 -19.84
C ILE A 265 -19.82 -7.24 -20.90
N SER A 266 -20.28 -6.00 -20.72
CA SER A 266 -21.10 -5.30 -21.71
C SER A 266 -20.24 -4.77 -22.85
N GLU A 267 -20.83 -4.57 -24.04
CA GLU A 267 -20.16 -3.90 -25.17
C GLU A 267 -19.67 -2.49 -24.83
N ARG A 268 -20.30 -1.83 -23.86
CA ARG A 268 -19.92 -0.51 -23.40
C ARG A 268 -18.49 -0.48 -22.87
N VAL A 269 -18.05 -1.55 -22.19
CA VAL A 269 -16.67 -1.70 -21.68
C VAL A 269 -15.65 -1.58 -22.82
N VAL A 270 -15.96 -2.16 -23.96
CA VAL A 270 -15.10 -2.09 -25.16
C VAL A 270 -15.22 -0.74 -25.86
N LYS A 271 -16.44 -0.22 -26.04
CA LYS A 271 -16.69 1.04 -26.75
C LYS A 271 -16.12 2.27 -26.02
N GLU A 272 -16.10 2.25 -24.70
CA GLU A 272 -15.63 3.36 -23.87
C GLU A 272 -14.17 3.16 -23.38
N ASP A 273 -13.46 2.15 -23.88
CA ASP A 273 -12.08 1.83 -23.51
C ASP A 273 -11.86 1.69 -21.99
N ILE A 274 -12.82 1.10 -21.27
CA ILE A 274 -12.81 1.06 -19.79
C ILE A 274 -11.63 0.25 -19.26
N TYR A 275 -11.32 -0.90 -19.88
CA TYR A 275 -10.20 -1.78 -19.50
C TYR A 275 -9.07 -1.79 -20.52
N THR A 276 -8.97 -0.77 -21.35
CA THR A 276 -7.92 -0.66 -22.36
C THR A 276 -6.57 -0.42 -21.70
N SER A 277 -5.57 -1.16 -22.16
CA SER A 277 -4.18 -1.07 -21.69
C SER A 277 -3.23 -0.93 -22.87
N ILE A 278 -2.03 -0.41 -22.60
CA ILE A 278 -0.97 -0.25 -23.60
C ILE A 278 0.14 -1.25 -23.25
N HIS A 279 0.52 -2.07 -24.23
CA HIS A 279 1.65 -2.98 -24.14
C HIS A 279 2.72 -2.57 -25.14
N ILE A 280 3.96 -2.49 -24.68
CA ILE A 280 5.12 -2.09 -25.48
C ILE A 280 6.03 -3.29 -25.62
N GLU A 281 6.20 -3.76 -26.86
CA GLU A 281 7.14 -4.84 -27.17
C GLU A 281 8.37 -4.27 -27.89
N GLU A 282 9.54 -4.73 -27.51
CA GLU A 282 10.80 -4.31 -28.11
C GLU A 282 11.44 -5.51 -28.82
N PHE A 283 11.67 -5.33 -30.11
CA PHE A 283 12.31 -6.34 -30.96
C PHE A 283 13.66 -5.83 -31.43
N GLU A 284 14.70 -6.63 -31.22
CA GLU A 284 16.03 -6.33 -31.70
C GLU A 284 16.42 -7.31 -32.81
N CYS A 285 16.89 -6.81 -33.94
CA CYS A 285 17.36 -7.60 -35.07
C CYS A 285 18.78 -7.20 -35.44
N VAL A 286 19.68 -8.17 -35.41
CA VAL A 286 21.09 -7.97 -35.77
C VAL A 286 21.36 -8.62 -37.11
N SER A 287 21.74 -7.82 -38.12
CA SER A 287 22.24 -8.33 -39.39
C SER A 287 23.68 -8.81 -39.22
N ARG A 288 23.94 -10.07 -39.54
CA ARG A 288 25.30 -10.66 -39.59
C ARG A 288 25.69 -11.00 -40.99
N ASP A 289 26.90 -10.59 -41.40
CA ASP A 289 27.55 -11.12 -42.61
C ASP A 289 27.94 -12.59 -42.37
N THR A 290 27.38 -13.48 -43.16
CA THR A 290 27.80 -14.88 -43.25
C THR A 290 28.93 -15.00 -44.25
N LYS A 291 30.06 -15.53 -43.79
CA LYS A 291 31.17 -15.91 -44.69
C LYS A 291 30.79 -17.08 -45.56
#